data_e65c13d339e3f3ab73af42fdf93e95f0
#
_entry.id   e65c13d339e3f3ab73af42fdf93e95f0
#
_cell.length_a   1.000
_cell.length_b   1.000
_cell.length_c   1.000
_cell.angle_alpha   90.00
_cell.angle_beta   90.00
_cell.angle_gamma   90.00
#
_symmetry.space_group_name_H-M   'P 1'
#
loop_
_entity.id
_entity.type
_entity.pdbx_description
1 polymer ?
#
loop_
_entity_poly.entity_id
_entity_poly.type
_entity_poly.pdbx_seq_one_letter_code
_entity_poly.pdbx_strand_id
1 'polypeptide(L)'
;MPNSTLRGAGWSWKGVKMNKKQRQELFEKYGGRCAYCGCELQKGWHADHIEPIVRDSKWNRDKGKFEQTGTCRKPENETLENYNPACASCNIQKDCFSVEQFRINIQNFVKSLNRDSTQYKFAKRYGLIVETENPVVFYFERCGVVINQKQ
;
A
#
# COMPACT_ATOMS: atom_id res chain seq x y z
N MET A 1 -39.21 12.41 -0.50
CA MET A 1 -38.89 11.00 -0.29
C MET A 1 -38.30 10.45 -1.59
N PRO A 2 -36.98 10.33 -1.76
CA PRO A 2 -36.46 9.56 -2.87
C PRO A 2 -36.24 8.11 -2.42
N ASN A 3 -36.72 7.24 -3.24
CA ASN A 3 -36.91 5.81 -3.12
C ASN A 3 -35.57 5.04 -3.00
N SER A 4 -35.41 4.32 -1.92
CA SER A 4 -34.31 3.38 -1.67
C SER A 4 -34.64 2.03 -2.31
N THR A 5 -34.37 1.89 -3.60
CA THR A 5 -34.50 0.58 -4.26
C THR A 5 -33.43 0.42 -5.38
N LEU A 6 -32.21 0.23 -4.96
CA LEU A 6 -31.21 -0.47 -5.78
C LEU A 6 -30.45 -1.48 -4.91
N ARG A 7 -31.21 -2.43 -4.34
CA ARG A 7 -30.64 -3.71 -3.90
C ARG A 7 -30.80 -4.67 -5.06
N GLY A 8 -29.71 -5.05 -5.66
CA GLY A 8 -29.78 -6.20 -6.53
C GLY A 8 -28.94 -6.09 -7.79
N ALA A 9 -27.70 -6.31 -7.67
CA ALA A 9 -26.90 -7.14 -8.59
C ALA A 9 -25.61 -7.41 -7.83
N GLY A 10 -25.41 -8.64 -7.39
CA GLY A 10 -24.17 -9.06 -6.75
C GLY A 10 -23.03 -8.93 -7.73
N TRP A 11 -22.43 -7.76 -7.80
CA TRP A 11 -21.19 -7.54 -8.52
C TRP A 11 -20.11 -8.25 -7.73
N SER A 12 -19.79 -9.48 -8.15
CA SER A 12 -18.57 -10.16 -7.73
C SER A 12 -17.40 -9.31 -8.23
N TRP A 13 -16.81 -8.51 -7.35
CA TRP A 13 -15.64 -7.72 -7.67
C TRP A 13 -14.48 -8.69 -8.01
N LYS A 14 -14.10 -8.69 -9.26
CA LYS A 14 -12.91 -9.36 -9.76
C LYS A 14 -11.94 -8.26 -10.14
N GLY A 15 -10.94 -8.01 -9.29
CA GLY A 15 -9.91 -7.02 -9.58
C GLY A 15 -9.37 -7.13 -11.00
N VAL A 16 -8.81 -6.04 -11.54
CA VAL A 16 -8.22 -6.05 -12.87
C VAL A 16 -7.15 -7.13 -12.94
N LYS A 17 -7.39 -8.15 -13.77
CA LYS A 17 -6.36 -9.13 -14.08
C LYS A 17 -5.41 -8.50 -15.09
N MET A 18 -4.28 -7.99 -14.59
CA MET A 18 -3.20 -7.55 -15.47
C MET A 18 -2.74 -8.73 -16.34
N ASN A 19 -2.69 -8.51 -17.65
CA ASN A 19 -2.04 -9.44 -18.55
C ASN A 19 -0.51 -9.36 -18.38
N LYS A 20 0.22 -10.29 -18.99
CA LYS A 20 1.67 -10.38 -18.86
C LYS A 20 2.39 -9.11 -19.33
N LYS A 21 1.91 -8.48 -20.42
CA LYS A 21 2.48 -7.24 -20.96
C LYS A 21 2.29 -6.08 -19.99
N GLN A 22 1.08 -5.88 -19.49
CA GLN A 22 0.77 -4.83 -18.51
C GLN A 22 1.58 -5.00 -17.22
N ARG A 23 1.77 -6.23 -16.77
CA ARG A 23 2.60 -6.51 -15.59
C ARG A 23 4.07 -6.21 -15.85
N GLN A 24 4.57 -6.44 -17.05
CA GLN A 24 5.93 -6.09 -17.43
C GLN A 24 6.10 -4.58 -17.53
N GLU A 25 5.16 -3.86 -18.15
CA GLU A 25 5.16 -2.41 -18.23
C GLU A 25 5.16 -1.77 -16.83
N LEU A 26 4.35 -2.32 -15.91
CA LEU A 26 4.33 -1.87 -14.52
C LEU A 26 5.67 -2.14 -13.82
N PHE A 27 6.30 -3.29 -14.04
CA PHE A 27 7.62 -3.60 -13.50
C PHE A 27 8.68 -2.59 -13.96
N GLU A 28 8.63 -2.21 -15.23
CA GLU A 28 9.59 -1.29 -15.86
C GLU A 28 9.32 0.18 -15.54
N LYS A 29 8.16 0.51 -14.99
CA LYS A 29 7.73 1.88 -14.68
C LYS A 29 8.80 2.71 -13.95
N TYR A 30 9.59 2.06 -13.09
CA TYR A 30 10.70 2.66 -12.36
C TYR A 30 11.99 1.82 -12.50
N GLY A 31 12.23 1.26 -13.68
CA GLY A 31 13.44 0.49 -13.98
C GLY A 31 13.60 -0.77 -13.14
N GLY A 32 12.53 -1.51 -12.87
CA GLY A 32 12.56 -2.72 -12.05
C GLY A 32 12.76 -2.46 -10.55
N ARG A 33 12.44 -1.25 -10.07
CA ARG A 33 12.61 -0.85 -8.67
C ARG A 33 11.26 -0.60 -7.99
N CYS A 34 11.25 -0.84 -6.69
CA CYS A 34 10.12 -0.53 -5.83
C CYS A 34 9.84 0.98 -5.86
N ALA A 35 8.60 1.36 -6.17
CA ALA A 35 8.17 2.76 -6.24
C ALA A 35 8.40 3.52 -4.90
N TYR A 36 8.36 2.83 -3.78
CA TYR A 36 8.47 3.44 -2.46
C TYR A 36 9.90 3.50 -1.95
N CYS A 37 10.56 2.37 -1.73
CA CYS A 37 11.90 2.33 -1.14
C CYS A 37 13.04 2.33 -2.17
N GLY A 38 12.77 2.09 -3.45
CA GLY A 38 13.77 2.05 -4.53
C GLY A 38 14.61 0.79 -4.58
N CYS A 39 14.36 -0.21 -3.76
CA CYS A 39 15.07 -1.49 -3.87
C CYS A 39 14.74 -2.20 -5.18
N GLU A 40 15.63 -3.04 -5.67
CA GLU A 40 15.38 -3.89 -6.83
C GLU A 40 14.23 -4.86 -6.54
N LEU A 41 13.29 -4.95 -7.49
CA LEU A 41 12.16 -5.84 -7.38
C LEU A 41 12.57 -7.28 -7.66
N GLN A 42 12.31 -8.14 -6.70
CA GLN A 42 12.57 -9.57 -6.81
C GLN A 42 11.29 -10.35 -7.15
N LYS A 43 11.42 -11.62 -7.46
CA LYS A 43 10.26 -12.51 -7.62
C LYS A 43 9.34 -12.38 -6.40
N GLY A 44 8.05 -12.20 -6.64
CA GLY A 44 7.07 -11.97 -5.57
C GLY A 44 6.77 -10.49 -5.30
N TRP A 45 7.23 -9.57 -6.16
CA TRP A 45 6.81 -8.18 -6.11
C TRP A 45 5.31 -8.02 -6.37
N HIS A 46 4.74 -6.95 -5.87
CA HIS A 46 3.31 -6.65 -5.91
C HIS A 46 2.99 -5.45 -6.79
N ALA A 47 1.84 -5.50 -7.45
CA ALA A 47 1.18 -4.33 -7.99
C ALA A 47 0.34 -3.73 -6.86
N ASP A 48 0.78 -2.61 -6.30
CA ASP A 48 0.15 -1.94 -5.18
C ASP A 48 -0.72 -0.78 -5.65
N HIS A 49 -1.91 -0.64 -5.09
CA HIS A 49 -2.78 0.48 -5.42
C HIS A 49 -2.26 1.78 -4.79
N ILE A 50 -2.03 2.82 -5.59
CA ILE A 50 -1.63 4.15 -5.13
C ILE A 50 -2.71 4.69 -4.21
N GLU A 51 -3.95 4.82 -4.72
CA GLU A 51 -5.14 5.06 -3.94
C GLU A 51 -5.79 3.73 -3.57
N PRO A 52 -6.04 3.47 -2.29
CA PRO A 52 -6.41 2.14 -1.83
C PRO A 52 -7.80 1.71 -2.30
N ILE A 53 -7.92 0.41 -2.48
CA ILE A 53 -9.20 -0.30 -2.58
C ILE A 53 -9.35 -1.15 -1.33
N VAL A 54 -10.41 -0.90 -0.56
CA VAL A 54 -10.68 -1.68 0.65
C VAL A 54 -11.65 -2.80 0.31
N ARG A 55 -11.18 -4.03 0.33
CA ARG A 55 -12.02 -5.21 0.12
C ARG A 55 -12.85 -5.50 1.35
N ASP A 56 -14.16 -5.69 1.15
CA ASP A 56 -15.04 -6.03 2.26
C ASP A 56 -14.86 -7.50 2.64
N SER A 57 -14.82 -7.76 3.93
CA SER A 57 -14.72 -9.11 4.48
C SER A 57 -15.78 -9.33 5.57
N LYS A 58 -16.24 -10.55 5.69
CA LYS A 58 -17.20 -10.97 6.71
C LYS A 58 -16.60 -12.12 7.53
N TRP A 59 -16.80 -12.06 8.84
CA TRP A 59 -16.39 -13.16 9.71
C TRP A 59 -17.23 -14.40 9.45
N ASN A 60 -16.59 -15.49 9.08
CA ASN A 60 -17.20 -16.80 8.95
C ASN A 60 -17.01 -17.58 10.25
N ARG A 61 -18.10 -17.76 11.00
CA ARG A 61 -18.07 -18.44 12.32
C ARG A 61 -17.69 -19.92 12.21
N ASP A 62 -18.12 -20.59 11.15
CA ASP A 62 -17.90 -22.02 10.96
C ASP A 62 -16.43 -22.32 10.66
N LYS A 63 -15.75 -21.39 10.00
CA LYS A 63 -14.33 -21.51 9.62
C LYS A 63 -13.39 -20.75 10.55
N GLY A 64 -13.90 -19.95 11.48
CA GLY A 64 -13.11 -19.14 12.39
C GLY A 64 -12.17 -18.15 11.70
N LYS A 65 -12.56 -17.59 10.53
CA LYS A 65 -11.74 -16.67 9.74
C LYS A 65 -12.57 -15.64 8.97
N PHE A 66 -11.93 -14.54 8.57
CA PHE A 66 -12.54 -13.60 7.65
C PHE A 66 -12.51 -14.13 6.21
N GLU A 67 -13.62 -13.99 5.50
CA GLU A 67 -13.76 -14.31 4.08
C GLU A 67 -14.18 -13.05 3.32
N GLN A 68 -13.60 -12.86 2.14
CA GLN A 68 -13.96 -11.72 1.28
C GLN A 68 -15.38 -11.90 0.74
N THR A 69 -16.17 -10.83 0.79
CA THR A 69 -17.56 -10.83 0.32
C THR A 69 -17.70 -10.69 -1.19
N GLY A 70 -16.59 -10.39 -1.89
CA GLY A 70 -16.61 -10.09 -3.32
C GLY A 70 -17.02 -8.64 -3.64
N THR A 71 -17.12 -7.79 -2.62
CA THR A 71 -17.34 -6.35 -2.75
C THR A 71 -16.14 -5.55 -2.26
N CYS A 72 -16.02 -4.30 -2.69
CA CYS A 72 -14.98 -3.38 -2.22
C CYS A 72 -15.50 -1.95 -2.17
N ARG A 73 -14.81 -1.14 -1.40
CA ARG A 73 -15.00 0.33 -1.39
C ARG A 73 -14.08 0.96 -2.42
N LYS A 74 -14.57 2.00 -3.09
CA LYS A 74 -13.86 2.75 -4.14
C LYS A 74 -13.44 1.85 -5.32
N PRO A 75 -14.36 1.06 -5.90
CA PRO A 75 -14.04 0.19 -7.05
C PRO A 75 -13.54 0.98 -8.27
N GLU A 76 -13.84 2.28 -8.34
CA GLU A 76 -13.35 3.21 -9.36
C GLU A 76 -11.82 3.37 -9.33
N ASN A 77 -11.16 3.04 -8.23
CA ASN A 77 -9.71 3.05 -8.10
C ASN A 77 -9.04 1.81 -8.73
N GLU A 78 -9.81 0.85 -9.21
CA GLU A 78 -9.30 -0.35 -9.90
C GLU A 78 -8.96 -0.02 -11.36
N THR A 79 -7.92 0.77 -11.57
CA THR A 79 -7.41 1.15 -12.90
C THR A 79 -5.92 0.85 -13.02
N LEU A 80 -5.43 0.65 -14.24
CA LEU A 80 -4.01 0.34 -14.47
C LEU A 80 -3.09 1.49 -14.02
N GLU A 81 -3.55 2.72 -14.16
CA GLU A 81 -2.83 3.92 -13.79
C GLU A 81 -2.66 4.04 -12.27
N ASN A 82 -3.58 3.45 -11.51
CA ASN A 82 -3.57 3.47 -10.05
C ASN A 82 -2.66 2.40 -9.44
N TYR A 83 -1.73 1.82 -10.21
CA TYR A 83 -0.79 0.85 -9.69
C TYR A 83 0.65 1.37 -9.66
N ASN A 84 1.34 1.01 -8.59
CA ASN A 84 2.79 1.13 -8.46
C ASN A 84 3.42 -0.26 -8.22
N PRO A 85 4.60 -0.51 -8.79
CA PRO A 85 5.35 -1.72 -8.48
C PRO A 85 5.95 -1.59 -7.09
N ALA A 86 5.68 -2.54 -6.21
CA ALA A 86 6.13 -2.52 -4.82
C ALA A 86 6.82 -3.81 -4.42
N CYS A 87 7.87 -3.72 -3.61
CA CYS A 87 8.41 -4.89 -2.94
C CYS A 87 7.42 -5.39 -1.88
N ALA A 88 7.53 -6.65 -1.49
CA ALA A 88 6.62 -7.28 -0.53
C ALA A 88 6.56 -6.50 0.80
N SER A 89 7.69 -6.02 1.30
CA SER A 89 7.76 -5.25 2.55
C SER A 89 6.97 -3.94 2.47
N CYS A 90 7.18 -3.14 1.42
CA CYS A 90 6.45 -1.88 1.25
C CYS A 90 4.95 -2.11 1.04
N ASN A 91 4.58 -3.13 0.26
CA ASN A 91 3.18 -3.48 0.05
C ASN A 91 2.47 -3.87 1.36
N ILE A 92 3.13 -4.67 2.20
CA ILE A 92 2.60 -5.06 3.51
C ILE A 92 2.48 -3.85 4.45
N GLN A 93 3.50 -3.00 4.51
CA GLN A 93 3.50 -1.84 5.41
C GLN A 93 2.54 -0.74 4.97
N LYS A 94 2.37 -0.55 3.66
CA LYS A 94 1.41 0.41 3.13
C LYS A 94 -0.03 -0.08 3.30
N ASP A 95 -0.27 -1.39 3.13
CA ASP A 95 -1.60 -1.99 3.27
C ASP A 95 -2.67 -1.20 2.49
N CYS A 96 -3.80 -0.88 3.09
CA CYS A 96 -4.87 -0.08 2.52
C CYS A 96 -4.76 1.43 2.80
N PHE A 97 -3.60 1.91 3.22
CA PHE A 97 -3.35 3.33 3.42
C PHE A 97 -3.10 4.06 2.10
N SER A 98 -3.42 5.35 2.07
CA SER A 98 -2.95 6.25 1.02
C SER A 98 -1.42 6.39 1.08
N VAL A 99 -0.82 6.90 0.00
CA VAL A 99 0.62 7.16 -0.05
C VAL A 99 1.05 8.12 1.08
N GLU A 100 0.25 9.16 1.32
CA GLU A 100 0.57 10.13 2.37
C GLU A 100 0.42 9.56 3.79
N GLN A 101 -0.59 8.75 4.03
CA GLN A 101 -0.71 8.07 5.31
C GLN A 101 0.45 7.09 5.53
N PHE A 102 0.89 6.40 4.49
CA PHE A 102 2.08 5.54 4.55
C PHE A 102 3.35 6.34 4.88
N ARG A 103 3.54 7.52 4.28
CA ARG A 103 4.63 8.45 4.61
C ARG A 103 4.62 8.84 6.10
N ILE A 104 3.46 9.28 6.59
CA ILE A 104 3.28 9.66 8.00
C ILE A 104 3.58 8.48 8.93
N ASN A 105 3.15 7.28 8.56
CA ASN A 105 3.43 6.08 9.36
C ASN A 105 4.93 5.82 9.46
N ILE A 106 5.68 5.91 8.35
CA ILE A 106 7.14 5.74 8.35
C ILE A 106 7.81 6.82 9.20
N GLN A 107 7.43 8.08 9.07
CA GLN A 107 7.96 9.19 9.87
C GLN A 107 7.75 8.98 11.38
N ASN A 108 6.68 8.30 11.76
CA ASN A 108 6.36 8.01 13.15
C ASN A 108 7.06 6.74 13.70
N PHE A 109 7.73 5.93 12.87
CA PHE A 109 8.38 4.70 13.33
C PHE A 109 9.45 4.97 14.40
N VAL A 110 10.28 6.00 14.23
CA VAL A 110 11.30 6.34 15.21
C VAL A 110 10.67 6.73 16.56
N LYS A 111 9.55 7.47 16.54
CA LYS A 111 8.80 7.81 17.77
C LYS A 111 8.27 6.56 18.46
N SER A 112 7.72 5.62 17.70
CA SER A 112 7.21 4.35 18.23
C SER A 112 8.34 3.50 18.82
N LEU A 113 9.48 3.42 18.14
CA LEU A 113 10.65 2.70 18.63
C LEU A 113 11.18 3.30 19.95
N ASN A 114 11.24 4.62 20.05
CA ASN A 114 11.62 5.32 21.30
C ASN A 114 10.64 5.07 22.44
N ARG A 115 9.35 4.91 22.15
CA ARG A 115 8.33 4.62 23.17
C ARG A 115 8.36 3.15 23.59
N ASP A 116 8.41 2.23 22.65
CA ASP A 116 8.03 0.84 22.87
C ASP A 116 9.20 -0.15 22.86
N SER A 117 10.33 0.18 22.20
CA SER A 117 11.46 -0.75 22.04
C SER A 117 12.58 -0.48 23.03
N THR A 118 12.76 -1.39 23.98
CA THR A 118 13.89 -1.32 24.93
C THR A 118 15.22 -1.45 24.21
N GLN A 119 15.33 -2.37 23.25
CA GLN A 119 16.55 -2.58 22.46
C GLN A 119 16.93 -1.32 21.69
N TYR A 120 15.97 -0.65 21.07
CA TYR A 120 16.22 0.59 20.34
C TYR A 120 16.73 1.70 21.27
N LYS A 121 16.10 1.87 22.45
CA LYS A 121 16.53 2.85 23.46
C LYS A 121 17.97 2.60 23.95
N PHE A 122 18.32 1.32 24.17
CA PHE A 122 19.69 0.96 24.57
C PHE A 122 20.68 1.22 23.44
N ALA A 123 20.40 0.76 22.21
CA ALA A 123 21.25 1.00 21.06
C ALA A 123 21.54 2.50 20.84
N LYS A 124 20.51 3.34 20.97
CA LYS A 124 20.66 4.81 20.92
C LYS A 124 21.54 5.34 22.06
N ARG A 125 21.31 4.87 23.29
CA ARG A 125 22.06 5.30 24.49
C ARG A 125 23.55 4.96 24.38
N TYR A 126 23.90 3.85 23.76
CA TYR A 126 25.28 3.43 23.54
C TYR A 126 25.88 3.94 22.21
N GLY A 127 25.18 4.81 21.50
CA GLY A 127 25.68 5.44 20.27
C GLY A 127 25.71 4.51 19.04
N LEU A 128 25.04 3.38 19.09
CA LEU A 128 24.94 2.44 17.96
C LEU A 128 23.95 2.90 16.90
N ILE A 129 23.04 3.81 17.26
CA ILE A 129 22.02 4.38 16.37
C ILE A 129 22.03 5.90 16.56
N VAL A 130 22.03 6.62 15.45
CA VAL A 130 21.84 8.07 15.39
C VAL A 130 20.54 8.36 14.68
N GLU A 131 19.64 9.12 15.32
CA GLU A 131 18.40 9.56 14.70
C GLU A 131 18.64 10.78 13.82
N THR A 132 17.91 10.85 12.71
CA THR A 132 17.88 12.00 11.82
C THR A 132 16.44 12.43 11.59
N GLU A 133 16.23 13.70 11.31
CA GLU A 133 14.92 14.27 10.97
C GLU A 133 14.75 14.41 9.43
N ASN A 134 15.34 13.48 8.70
CA ASN A 134 15.23 13.49 7.24
C ASN A 134 13.78 13.25 6.81
N PRO A 135 13.27 14.01 5.82
CA PRO A 135 11.95 13.76 5.27
C PRO A 135 11.91 12.39 4.56
N VAL A 136 10.78 11.71 4.66
CA VAL A 136 10.56 10.49 3.87
C VAL A 136 10.20 10.89 2.46
N VAL A 137 11.08 10.60 1.51
CA VAL A 137 10.89 10.82 0.08
C VAL A 137 10.85 9.47 -0.61
N PHE A 138 9.75 9.14 -1.26
CA PHE A 138 9.61 7.89 -1.99
C PHE A 138 10.42 7.90 -3.29
N TYR A 139 10.75 6.71 -3.77
CA TYR A 139 11.58 6.58 -4.96
C TYR A 139 10.90 7.14 -6.22
N PHE A 140 9.58 6.97 -6.37
CA PHE A 140 8.84 7.54 -7.50
C PHE A 140 8.93 9.08 -7.55
N GLU A 141 8.99 9.75 -6.40
CA GLU A 141 9.15 11.22 -6.31
C GLU A 141 10.55 11.65 -6.79
N ARG A 142 11.58 10.86 -6.45
CA ARG A 142 12.94 11.08 -6.96
C ARG A 142 13.03 10.91 -8.48
N CYS A 143 12.15 10.11 -9.06
CA CYS A 143 12.01 9.97 -10.51
C CYS A 143 11.19 11.11 -11.15
N GLY A 144 10.78 12.13 -10.39
CA GLY A 144 10.03 13.29 -10.88
C GLY A 144 8.53 13.03 -11.09
N VAL A 145 8.00 11.93 -10.56
CA VAL A 145 6.58 11.61 -10.65
C VAL A 145 5.83 12.24 -9.48
N VAL A 146 4.88 13.12 -9.77
CA VAL A 146 3.97 13.70 -8.79
C VAL A 146 2.65 12.94 -8.84
N ILE A 147 2.27 12.33 -7.72
CA ILE A 147 0.95 11.70 -7.58
C ILE A 147 -0.01 12.77 -7.08
N ASN A 148 -0.89 13.24 -7.97
CA ASN A 148 -1.98 14.13 -7.57
C ASN A 148 -2.98 13.34 -6.74
N GLN A 149 -2.94 13.49 -5.43
CA GLN A 149 -3.97 12.93 -4.56
C GLN A 149 -5.26 13.73 -4.74
N LYS A 150 -6.34 13.05 -5.08
CA LYS A 150 -7.68 13.66 -5.03
C LYS A 150 -7.98 13.95 -3.56
N GLN A 151 -8.15 15.24 -3.24
CA GLN A 151 -8.62 15.69 -1.93
C GLN A 151 -10.01 15.12 -1.63
#